data_f37de2c5eb03590af051e541a2f9c04b
#
_entry.id   f37de2c5eb03590af051e541a2f9c04b
#
_cell.length_a   1.000
_cell.length_b   1.000
_cell.length_c   1.000
_cell.angle_alpha   90.00
_cell.angle_beta   90.00
_cell.angle_gamma   90.00
#
_symmetry.space_group_name_H-M   'P 1'
#
loop_
_entity.id
_entity.type
_entity.pdbx_description
1 polymer ?
#
loop_
_entity_poly.entity_id
_entity_poly.type
_entity_poly.pdbx_seq_one_letter_code
_entity_poly.pdbx_strand_id
1 'polypeptide(L)'
;MEDFTRELTPGNMKAAMKAVGAVSADLWQVEPTRLRILEGFNARVKNEAYAGRVRWIADSIKANGYYRDKPLTGFVALEEGTEVIYVTGGHRRHEAVLLALSEGVEVAAVPVVIKPRGTSMEDLTVDLVTGNEGEPLTTYEQAVVCKRLAAFGWESKEIARRLGYSGAQYVDALLSLASAPLPVRRMVMESVISATLAIDSIKKHGDKAGDVLLAAMVKSGTGRVTAKHLPQAEFKKVLRKQAEPMHQMLTTLMDDPGYKQLSTKFQKALVDLLESMKK
;
A
#
# COMPACT_ATOMS: atom_id res chain seq x y z
N MET A 1 20.61 -10.13 -25.55
CA MET A 1 20.91 -8.81 -24.94
C MET A 1 22.22 -8.38 -25.57
N GLU A 2 22.20 -7.26 -26.29
CA GLU A 2 23.46 -6.70 -26.79
C GLU A 2 24.22 -6.12 -25.62
N ASP A 3 25.51 -6.45 -25.50
CA ASP A 3 26.36 -5.90 -24.44
C ASP A 3 26.54 -4.41 -24.65
N PHE A 4 26.24 -3.62 -23.61
CA PHE A 4 26.46 -2.17 -23.65
C PHE A 4 27.95 -1.88 -23.58
N THR A 5 28.54 -1.51 -24.74
CA THR A 5 29.99 -1.26 -24.87
C THR A 5 30.33 0.22 -25.05
N ARG A 6 29.34 1.11 -24.99
CA ARG A 6 29.54 2.54 -25.24
C ARG A 6 30.15 3.24 -24.03
N GLU A 7 31.33 3.84 -24.21
CA GLU A 7 31.94 4.75 -23.22
C GLU A 7 31.39 6.17 -23.36
N LEU A 8 31.13 6.83 -22.22
CA LEU A 8 30.72 8.23 -22.17
C LEU A 8 31.93 9.12 -21.88
N THR A 9 32.22 10.06 -22.79
CA THR A 9 33.25 11.08 -22.58
C THR A 9 32.66 12.27 -21.83
N PRO A 10 33.25 12.72 -20.70
CA PRO A 10 32.77 13.88 -19.97
C PRO A 10 32.77 15.15 -20.84
N GLY A 11 31.63 15.86 -20.83
CA GLY A 11 31.44 17.11 -21.56
C GLY A 11 31.40 18.34 -20.65
N ASN A 12 31.30 19.54 -21.26
CA ASN A 12 31.12 20.80 -20.52
C ASN A 12 29.64 21.02 -20.22
N MET A 13 29.25 20.86 -18.96
CA MET A 13 27.87 20.98 -18.47
C MET A 13 27.29 22.39 -18.76
N LYS A 14 28.05 23.47 -18.48
CA LYS A 14 27.57 24.84 -18.69
C LYS A 14 27.30 25.14 -20.17
N ALA A 15 28.18 24.67 -21.06
CA ALA A 15 28.00 24.79 -22.49
C ALA A 15 26.77 24.02 -22.99
N ALA A 16 26.59 22.79 -22.52
CA ALA A 16 25.45 21.96 -22.86
C ALA A 16 24.12 22.61 -22.39
N MET A 17 24.03 23.07 -21.14
CA MET A 17 22.84 23.73 -20.61
C MET A 17 22.50 25.00 -21.36
N LYS A 18 23.52 25.82 -21.71
CA LYS A 18 23.32 27.02 -22.52
C LYS A 18 22.83 26.69 -23.95
N ALA A 19 23.36 25.65 -24.56
CA ALA A 19 22.98 25.24 -25.91
C ALA A 19 21.53 24.81 -26.03
N VAL A 20 20.95 24.18 -24.97
CA VAL A 20 19.54 23.74 -24.94
C VAL A 20 18.61 24.77 -24.28
N GLY A 21 19.11 25.97 -23.94
CA GLY A 21 18.29 27.02 -23.31
C GLY A 21 17.79 26.64 -21.90
N ALA A 22 18.46 25.71 -21.21
CA ALA A 22 18.06 25.29 -19.89
C ALA A 22 18.26 26.40 -18.84
N VAL A 23 17.30 26.52 -17.93
CA VAL A 23 17.39 27.36 -16.72
C VAL A 23 17.58 26.50 -15.49
N SER A 24 18.32 27.01 -14.49
CA SER A 24 18.48 26.31 -13.21
C SER A 24 17.23 26.43 -12.38
N ALA A 25 16.80 25.29 -11.79
CA ALA A 25 15.77 25.28 -10.75
C ALA A 25 16.44 25.38 -9.36
N ASP A 26 15.71 25.93 -8.38
CA ASP A 26 16.22 26.12 -7.02
C ASP A 26 16.40 24.77 -6.32
N LEU A 27 17.65 24.35 -6.20
CA LEU A 27 18.09 23.25 -5.37
C LEU A 27 18.89 23.80 -4.19
N TRP A 28 18.29 23.75 -3.01
CA TRP A 28 18.86 24.30 -1.80
C TRP A 28 19.73 23.27 -1.09
N GLN A 29 20.86 23.70 -0.51
CA GLN A 29 21.69 22.89 0.37
C GLN A 29 21.34 23.27 1.81
N VAL A 30 20.73 22.35 2.52
CA VAL A 30 20.21 22.60 3.88
C VAL A 30 20.87 21.65 4.87
N GLU A 31 21.29 22.18 6.03
CA GLU A 31 21.76 21.35 7.14
C GLU A 31 20.65 20.39 7.57
N PRO A 32 20.90 19.07 7.64
CA PRO A 32 19.84 18.07 7.92
C PRO A 32 19.07 18.32 9.23
N THR A 33 19.73 18.85 10.24
CA THR A 33 19.17 19.14 11.57
C THR A 33 18.20 20.33 11.57
N ARG A 34 18.25 21.19 10.53
CA ARG A 34 17.32 22.31 10.34
C ARG A 34 15.99 21.90 9.72
N LEU A 35 15.92 20.69 9.21
CA LEU A 35 14.71 20.13 8.59
C LEU A 35 13.84 19.50 9.68
N ARG A 36 12.54 19.79 9.67
CA ARG A 36 11.57 19.20 10.58
C ARG A 36 10.69 18.15 9.89
N ILE A 37 10.18 17.22 10.65
CA ILE A 37 9.17 16.26 10.22
C ILE A 37 7.82 16.74 10.75
N LEU A 38 6.83 16.83 9.86
CA LEU A 38 5.45 17.04 10.27
C LEU A 38 4.91 15.70 10.80
N GLU A 39 4.60 15.68 12.08
CA GLU A 39 4.14 14.48 12.77
C GLU A 39 2.87 13.92 12.11
N GLY A 40 2.83 12.60 11.92
CA GLY A 40 1.71 11.93 11.27
C GLY A 40 1.59 12.16 9.76
N PHE A 41 2.37 13.05 9.13
CA PHE A 41 2.28 13.31 7.71
C PHE A 41 2.79 12.13 6.86
N ASN A 42 3.91 11.54 7.22
CA ASN A 42 4.42 10.34 6.53
C ASN A 42 3.42 9.18 6.66
N ALA A 43 2.92 8.67 5.54
CA ALA A 43 1.95 7.57 5.51
C ALA A 43 2.60 6.19 5.73
N ARG A 44 3.94 6.08 5.73
CA ARG A 44 4.67 4.84 5.89
C ARG A 44 4.46 4.22 7.28
N VAL A 45 4.22 2.92 7.30
CA VAL A 45 4.17 2.15 8.54
C VAL A 45 5.60 1.94 9.05
N LYS A 46 5.89 2.45 10.24
CA LYS A 46 7.22 2.33 10.89
C LYS A 46 7.36 0.95 11.58
N ASN A 47 7.62 -0.07 10.78
CA ASN A 47 7.89 -1.44 11.21
C ASN A 47 9.39 -1.79 11.05
N GLU A 48 9.77 -3.04 11.33
CA GLU A 48 11.16 -3.52 11.17
C GLU A 48 11.71 -3.33 9.76
N ALA A 49 10.87 -3.58 8.72
CA ALA A 49 11.28 -3.38 7.33
C ALA A 49 11.59 -1.90 7.03
N TYR A 50 10.78 -0.98 7.58
CA TYR A 50 11.05 0.45 7.49
C TYR A 50 12.37 0.81 8.19
N ALA A 51 12.59 0.35 9.42
CA ALA A 51 13.81 0.59 10.18
C ALA A 51 15.04 0.00 9.49
N GLY A 52 14.93 -1.22 8.97
CA GLY A 52 15.97 -1.87 8.18
C GLY A 52 16.33 -1.07 6.92
N ARG A 53 15.33 -0.49 6.25
CA ARG A 53 15.58 0.36 5.08
C ARG A 53 16.26 1.68 5.44
N VAL A 54 15.87 2.32 6.54
CA VAL A 54 16.54 3.51 7.07
C VAL A 54 18.01 3.19 7.41
N ARG A 55 18.25 2.06 8.09
CA ARG A 55 19.61 1.59 8.41
C ARG A 55 20.45 1.38 7.15
N TRP A 56 19.90 0.66 6.15
CA TRP A 56 20.60 0.43 4.89
C TRP A 56 21.01 1.73 4.19
N ILE A 57 20.10 2.73 4.16
CA ILE A 57 20.40 4.05 3.58
C ILE A 57 21.47 4.77 4.41
N ALA A 58 21.43 4.70 5.74
CA ALA A 58 22.42 5.32 6.61
C ALA A 58 23.82 4.71 6.39
N ASP A 59 23.93 3.39 6.26
CA ASP A 59 25.19 2.70 5.94
C ASP A 59 25.72 3.11 4.56
N SER A 60 24.83 3.29 3.59
CA SER A 60 25.21 3.79 2.27
C SER A 60 25.71 5.24 2.33
N ILE A 61 25.11 6.10 3.15
CA ILE A 61 25.56 7.49 3.38
C ILE A 61 26.94 7.49 4.05
N LYS A 62 27.20 6.59 5.01
CA LYS A 62 28.52 6.45 5.62
C LYS A 62 29.60 6.09 4.62
N ALA A 63 29.31 5.17 3.71
CA ALA A 63 30.28 4.67 2.75
C ALA A 63 30.53 5.66 1.59
N ASN A 64 29.52 6.38 1.14
CA ASN A 64 29.55 7.12 -0.13
C ASN A 64 29.22 8.62 0.00
N GLY A 65 28.86 9.09 1.19
CA GLY A 65 28.27 10.41 1.39
C GLY A 65 26.80 10.48 0.96
N TYR A 66 26.18 11.63 1.12
CA TYR A 66 24.80 11.83 0.66
C TYR A 66 24.75 12.04 -0.85
N TYR A 67 23.84 11.36 -1.54
CA TYR A 67 23.69 11.43 -3.00
C TYR A 67 23.01 12.74 -3.42
N ARG A 68 23.73 13.59 -4.18
CA ARG A 68 23.25 14.90 -4.63
C ARG A 68 22.07 14.82 -5.62
N ASP A 69 21.97 13.72 -6.36
CA ASP A 69 20.92 13.43 -7.34
C ASP A 69 19.64 12.86 -6.69
N LYS A 70 19.60 12.76 -5.37
CA LYS A 70 18.45 12.28 -4.59
C LYS A 70 17.98 13.34 -3.59
N PRO A 71 17.49 14.51 -4.05
CA PRO A 71 17.08 15.59 -3.15
C PRO A 71 15.90 15.17 -2.28
N LEU A 72 15.82 15.75 -1.09
CA LEU A 72 14.60 15.74 -0.28
C LEU A 72 13.60 16.74 -0.90
N THR A 73 12.32 16.57 -0.59
CA THR A 73 11.31 17.57 -0.89
C THR A 73 10.88 18.24 0.40
N GLY A 74 10.84 19.56 0.42
CA GLY A 74 10.46 20.36 1.58
C GLY A 74 9.34 21.34 1.27
N PHE A 75 8.63 21.75 2.30
CA PHE A 75 7.65 22.84 2.29
C PHE A 75 7.96 23.82 3.40
N VAL A 76 7.98 25.13 3.08
CA VAL A 76 8.21 26.19 4.07
C VAL A 76 6.87 26.61 4.65
N ALA A 77 6.74 26.47 5.98
CA ALA A 77 5.59 26.91 6.73
C ALA A 77 5.99 28.00 7.73
N LEU A 78 5.07 28.91 8.03
CA LEU A 78 5.23 29.91 9.09
C LEU A 78 4.67 29.32 10.40
N GLU A 79 5.52 29.17 11.40
CA GLU A 79 5.19 28.65 12.71
C GLU A 79 5.63 29.67 13.78
N GLU A 80 4.70 30.22 14.52
CA GLU A 80 4.94 31.22 15.56
C GLU A 80 5.83 32.40 15.10
N GLY A 81 5.62 32.83 13.84
CA GLY A 81 6.39 33.92 13.24
C GLY A 81 7.77 33.53 12.72
N THR A 82 8.13 32.24 12.75
CA THR A 82 9.39 31.70 12.24
C THR A 82 9.17 30.83 11.00
N GLU A 83 9.99 30.99 9.97
CA GLU A 83 9.98 30.15 8.78
C GLU A 83 10.61 28.77 9.10
N VAL A 84 9.86 27.71 8.92
CA VAL A 84 10.27 26.32 9.20
C VAL A 84 10.18 25.47 7.94
N ILE A 85 11.18 24.65 7.67
CA ILE A 85 11.20 23.74 6.53
C ILE A 85 10.77 22.35 6.98
N TYR A 86 9.60 21.91 6.53
CA TYR A 86 9.09 20.56 6.76
C TYR A 86 9.42 19.65 5.59
N VAL A 87 9.95 18.46 5.88
CA VAL A 87 10.18 17.41 4.89
C VAL A 87 8.83 16.84 4.46
N THR A 88 8.50 16.94 3.18
CA THR A 88 7.30 16.39 2.58
C THR A 88 7.57 15.19 1.67
N GLY A 89 8.83 14.96 1.28
CA GLY A 89 9.27 13.80 0.54
C GLY A 89 10.69 13.37 0.90
N GLY A 90 10.95 12.07 0.86
CA GLY A 90 12.25 11.51 1.23
C GLY A 90 12.44 11.28 2.74
N HIS A 91 11.38 11.08 3.50
CA HIS A 91 11.43 10.89 4.97
C HIS A 91 12.45 9.86 5.42
N ARG A 92 12.52 8.68 4.76
CA ARG A 92 13.54 7.65 5.11
C ARG A 92 14.97 8.14 4.88
N ARG A 93 15.21 8.95 3.83
CA ARG A 93 16.54 9.54 3.57
C ARG A 93 16.89 10.59 4.62
N HIS A 94 15.92 11.37 5.05
CA HIS A 94 16.12 12.32 6.15
C HIS A 94 16.39 11.60 7.47
N GLU A 95 15.60 10.59 7.85
CA GLU A 95 15.85 9.78 9.04
C GLU A 95 17.23 9.08 8.97
N ALA A 96 17.61 8.59 7.80
CA ALA A 96 18.89 7.93 7.59
C ALA A 96 20.10 8.87 7.71
N VAL A 97 20.00 10.10 7.22
CA VAL A 97 21.09 11.07 7.38
C VAL A 97 21.22 11.51 8.83
N LEU A 98 20.13 11.68 9.56
CA LEU A 98 20.18 11.97 11.00
C LEU A 98 20.80 10.81 11.78
N LEU A 99 20.48 9.57 11.41
CA LEU A 99 21.10 8.38 11.99
C LEU A 99 22.61 8.33 11.71
N ALA A 100 23.04 8.60 10.48
CA ALA A 100 24.46 8.65 10.11
C ALA A 100 25.21 9.75 10.88
N LEU A 101 24.62 10.94 11.03
CA LEU A 101 25.16 12.04 11.84
C LEU A 101 25.33 11.61 13.32
N SER A 102 24.33 10.94 13.91
CA SER A 102 24.41 10.46 15.29
C SER A 102 25.51 9.42 15.51
N GLU A 103 25.98 8.78 14.45
CA GLU A 103 27.06 7.80 14.44
C GLU A 103 28.42 8.40 13.99
N GLY A 104 28.52 9.74 13.99
CA GLY A 104 29.76 10.47 13.75
C GLY A 104 30.13 10.72 12.29
N VAL A 105 29.20 10.48 11.36
CA VAL A 105 29.43 10.83 9.94
C VAL A 105 29.19 12.31 9.73
N GLU A 106 30.09 13.01 9.07
CA GLU A 106 29.94 14.42 8.74
C GLU A 106 29.11 14.60 7.45
N VAL A 107 27.94 15.21 7.56
CA VAL A 107 27.10 15.62 6.43
C VAL A 107 26.70 17.09 6.66
N ALA A 108 27.44 18.01 6.05
CA ALA A 108 27.24 19.43 6.24
C ALA A 108 25.86 19.91 5.72
N ALA A 109 25.42 19.39 4.58
CA ALA A 109 24.15 19.75 3.97
C ALA A 109 23.61 18.64 3.06
N VAL A 110 22.30 18.63 2.87
CA VAL A 110 21.57 17.77 1.94
C VAL A 110 20.82 18.61 0.91
N PRO A 111 20.69 18.13 -0.33
CA PRO A 111 19.91 18.83 -1.35
C PRO A 111 18.41 18.74 -1.04
N VAL A 112 17.73 19.86 -1.14
CA VAL A 112 16.29 20.02 -0.89
C VAL A 112 15.65 20.81 -2.01
N VAL A 113 14.59 20.27 -2.60
CA VAL A 113 13.70 20.99 -3.51
C VAL A 113 12.51 21.50 -2.72
N ILE A 114 12.27 22.80 -2.73
CA ILE A 114 11.18 23.42 -1.99
C ILE A 114 9.93 23.47 -2.86
N LYS A 115 8.81 22.99 -2.32
CA LYS A 115 7.50 23.13 -2.97
C LYS A 115 7.08 24.59 -3.06
N PRO A 116 6.38 24.99 -4.14
CA PRO A 116 5.92 26.36 -4.32
C PRO A 116 5.09 26.86 -3.14
N ARG A 117 5.23 28.14 -2.84
CA ARG A 117 4.37 28.81 -1.86
C ARG A 117 2.90 28.68 -2.30
N GLY A 118 2.04 28.21 -1.41
CA GLY A 118 0.63 27.99 -1.73
C GLY A 118 0.30 26.57 -2.19
N THR A 119 1.27 25.63 -2.24
CA THR A 119 0.95 24.20 -2.36
C THR A 119 0.03 23.80 -1.22
N SER A 120 -1.12 23.22 -1.54
CA SER A 120 -2.12 22.81 -0.56
C SER A 120 -1.71 21.54 0.20
N MET A 121 -2.31 21.30 1.37
CA MET A 121 -2.10 20.05 2.12
C MET A 121 -2.62 18.84 1.34
N GLU A 122 -3.65 19.02 0.53
CA GLU A 122 -4.17 18.01 -0.39
C GLU A 122 -3.13 17.62 -1.43
N ASP A 123 -2.50 18.60 -2.08
CA ASP A 123 -1.44 18.35 -3.07
C ASP A 123 -0.21 17.69 -2.43
N LEU A 124 0.21 18.13 -1.25
CA LEU A 124 1.28 17.48 -0.50
C LEU A 124 0.90 16.03 -0.13
N THR A 125 -0.38 15.77 0.14
CA THR A 125 -0.87 14.42 0.46
C THR A 125 -0.89 13.53 -0.81
N VAL A 126 -1.27 14.07 -1.96
CA VAL A 126 -1.17 13.38 -3.26
C VAL A 126 0.26 12.98 -3.56
N ASP A 127 1.21 13.87 -3.31
CA ASP A 127 2.64 13.63 -3.53
C ASP A 127 3.20 12.43 -2.72
N LEU A 128 2.58 12.08 -1.60
CA LEU A 128 2.97 10.87 -0.85
C LEU A 128 2.81 9.59 -1.68
N VAL A 129 1.89 9.56 -2.62
CA VAL A 129 1.69 8.42 -3.54
C VAL A 129 2.48 8.64 -4.82
N THR A 130 2.28 9.77 -5.50
CA THR A 130 2.83 10.03 -6.83
C THR A 130 4.34 10.26 -6.83
N GLY A 131 4.91 10.77 -5.75
CA GLY A 131 6.34 11.00 -5.60
C GLY A 131 7.15 9.79 -5.10
N ASN A 132 6.51 8.65 -4.83
CA ASN A 132 7.18 7.43 -4.31
C ASN A 132 7.45 6.38 -5.41
N GLU A 133 8.02 6.78 -6.53
CA GLU A 133 8.29 5.89 -7.68
C GLU A 133 9.27 4.74 -7.37
N GLY A 134 10.29 4.99 -6.54
CA GLY A 134 11.35 3.99 -6.25
C GLY A 134 10.89 2.86 -5.32
N GLU A 135 9.98 3.11 -4.42
CA GLU A 135 9.36 2.10 -3.53
C GLU A 135 7.93 2.54 -3.23
N PRO A 136 6.96 2.01 -3.97
CA PRO A 136 5.56 2.39 -3.82
C PRO A 136 5.05 2.19 -2.38
N LEU A 137 4.02 2.94 -2.01
CA LEU A 137 3.29 2.72 -0.77
C LEU A 137 2.61 1.35 -0.78
N THR A 138 2.63 0.66 0.33
CA THR A 138 1.82 -0.56 0.52
C THR A 138 0.33 -0.24 0.39
N THR A 139 -0.50 -1.23 0.12
CA THR A 139 -1.95 -1.04 0.00
C THR A 139 -2.57 -0.39 1.24
N TYR A 140 -2.06 -0.72 2.44
CA TYR A 140 -2.52 -0.09 3.67
C TYR A 140 -2.11 1.39 3.76
N GLU A 141 -0.87 1.71 3.40
CA GLU A 141 -0.37 3.09 3.36
C GLU A 141 -1.13 3.94 2.34
N GLN A 142 -1.45 3.36 1.17
CA GLN A 142 -2.34 3.99 0.18
C GLN A 142 -3.74 4.23 0.76
N ALA A 143 -4.28 3.28 1.53
CA ALA A 143 -5.57 3.43 2.19
C ALA A 143 -5.56 4.59 3.21
N VAL A 144 -4.45 4.80 3.93
CA VAL A 144 -4.29 5.95 4.84
C VAL A 144 -4.30 7.27 4.06
N VAL A 145 -3.60 7.34 2.91
CA VAL A 145 -3.61 8.54 2.05
C VAL A 145 -5.01 8.82 1.52
N CYS A 146 -5.70 7.80 0.98
CA CYS A 146 -7.09 7.96 0.51
C CYS A 146 -8.02 8.48 1.62
N LYS A 147 -7.88 7.97 2.85
CA LYS A 147 -8.68 8.43 3.99
C LYS A 147 -8.44 9.89 4.32
N ARG A 148 -7.20 10.38 4.21
CA ARG A 148 -6.89 11.82 4.39
C ARG A 148 -7.52 12.68 3.31
N LEU A 149 -7.41 12.27 2.04
CA LEU A 149 -8.02 13.00 0.93
C LEU A 149 -9.56 13.04 1.05
N ALA A 150 -10.18 11.93 1.47
CA ALA A 150 -11.61 11.89 1.79
C ALA A 150 -11.98 12.82 2.96
N ALA A 151 -11.09 12.98 3.97
CA ALA A 151 -11.31 13.92 5.07
C ALA A 151 -11.22 15.39 4.61
N PHE A 152 -10.52 15.70 3.53
CA PHE A 152 -10.56 17.02 2.86
C PHE A 152 -11.82 17.22 2.01
N GLY A 153 -12.73 16.23 1.96
CA GLY A 153 -13.97 16.30 1.21
C GLY A 153 -13.91 15.78 -0.23
N TRP A 154 -12.81 15.11 -0.63
CA TRP A 154 -12.69 14.58 -1.97
C TRP A 154 -13.53 13.31 -2.14
N GLU A 155 -14.22 13.19 -3.26
CA GLU A 155 -14.93 11.98 -3.64
C GLU A 155 -13.98 10.90 -4.16
N SER A 156 -14.37 9.63 -4.01
CA SER A 156 -13.55 8.47 -4.45
C SER A 156 -13.14 8.55 -5.92
N LYS A 157 -14.00 9.12 -6.79
CA LYS A 157 -13.70 9.32 -8.21
C LYS A 157 -12.56 10.32 -8.43
N GLU A 158 -12.56 11.43 -7.69
CA GLU A 158 -11.51 12.44 -7.76
C GLU A 158 -10.19 11.92 -7.20
N ILE A 159 -10.24 11.22 -6.04
CA ILE A 159 -9.07 10.56 -5.45
C ILE A 159 -8.45 9.57 -6.46
N ALA A 160 -9.27 8.72 -7.09
CA ALA A 160 -8.80 7.76 -8.09
C ALA A 160 -8.11 8.46 -9.26
N ARG A 161 -8.70 9.53 -9.78
CA ARG A 161 -8.15 10.32 -10.89
C ARG A 161 -6.80 10.94 -10.53
N ARG A 162 -6.69 11.57 -9.38
CA ARG A 162 -5.46 12.29 -8.93
C ARG A 162 -4.32 11.34 -8.55
N LEU A 163 -4.63 10.15 -8.03
CA LEU A 163 -3.63 9.15 -7.66
C LEU A 163 -3.31 8.16 -8.78
N GLY A 164 -3.97 8.26 -9.95
CA GLY A 164 -3.77 7.35 -11.07
C GLY A 164 -4.29 5.94 -10.83
N TYR A 165 -5.31 5.77 -9.98
CA TYR A 165 -5.90 4.46 -9.69
C TYR A 165 -6.95 4.05 -10.75
N SER A 166 -7.23 2.75 -10.84
CA SER A 166 -8.12 2.16 -11.85
C SER A 166 -9.58 2.62 -11.77
N GLY A 167 -10.02 3.18 -10.63
CA GLY A 167 -11.37 3.72 -10.46
C GLY A 167 -11.80 3.89 -9.01
N ALA A 168 -12.99 4.48 -8.84
CA ALA A 168 -13.57 4.79 -7.53
C ALA A 168 -13.72 3.54 -6.64
N GLN A 169 -14.10 2.39 -7.22
CA GLN A 169 -14.29 1.14 -6.46
C GLN A 169 -13.00 0.68 -5.75
N TYR A 170 -11.84 0.93 -6.36
CA TYR A 170 -10.57 0.62 -5.69
C TYR A 170 -10.34 1.55 -4.50
N VAL A 171 -10.64 2.85 -4.65
CA VAL A 171 -10.56 3.81 -3.54
C VAL A 171 -11.54 3.46 -2.43
N ASP A 172 -12.79 3.06 -2.76
CA ASP A 172 -13.79 2.63 -1.76
C ASP A 172 -13.29 1.40 -0.97
N ALA A 173 -12.64 0.45 -1.64
CA ALA A 173 -12.02 -0.69 -0.97
C ALA A 173 -10.87 -0.27 -0.03
N LEU A 174 -10.04 0.70 -0.44
CA LEU A 174 -8.98 1.26 0.39
C LEU A 174 -9.57 2.02 1.59
N LEU A 175 -10.61 2.81 1.40
CA LEU A 175 -11.31 3.53 2.48
C LEU A 175 -11.94 2.57 3.49
N SER A 176 -12.53 1.48 3.02
CA SER A 176 -13.04 0.39 3.85
C SER A 176 -11.92 -0.22 4.71
N LEU A 177 -10.75 -0.48 4.13
CA LEU A 177 -9.59 -0.99 4.85
C LEU A 177 -9.08 0.01 5.89
N ALA A 178 -8.95 1.29 5.54
CA ALA A 178 -8.48 2.34 6.45
C ALA A 178 -9.44 2.61 7.62
N SER A 179 -10.73 2.27 7.44
CA SER A 179 -11.78 2.43 8.44
C SER A 179 -12.11 1.14 9.21
N ALA A 180 -11.43 0.02 8.86
CA ALA A 180 -11.62 -1.26 9.52
C ALA A 180 -11.26 -1.22 11.01
N PRO A 181 -11.81 -2.14 11.83
CA PRO A 181 -11.43 -2.28 13.23
C PRO A 181 -9.92 -2.39 13.43
N LEU A 182 -9.41 -1.82 14.52
CA LEU A 182 -7.97 -1.77 14.81
C LEU A 182 -7.26 -3.13 14.71
N PRO A 183 -7.84 -4.26 15.19
CA PRO A 183 -7.20 -5.58 15.04
C PRO A 183 -6.94 -5.94 13.57
N VAL A 184 -7.91 -5.69 12.67
CA VAL A 184 -7.74 -5.97 11.23
C VAL A 184 -6.62 -5.13 10.63
N ARG A 185 -6.62 -3.83 10.96
CA ARG A 185 -5.57 -2.91 10.47
C ARG A 185 -4.18 -3.34 10.96
N ARG A 186 -4.04 -3.72 12.23
CA ARG A 186 -2.77 -4.25 12.79
C ARG A 186 -2.30 -5.47 12.06
N MET A 187 -3.18 -6.46 11.82
CA MET A 187 -2.81 -7.67 11.06
C MET A 187 -2.27 -7.35 9.67
N VAL A 188 -2.81 -6.32 9.01
CA VAL A 188 -2.31 -5.89 7.69
C VAL A 188 -0.96 -5.19 7.82
N MET A 189 -0.81 -4.26 8.78
CA MET A 189 0.46 -3.54 9.03
C MET A 189 1.60 -4.48 9.39
N GLU A 190 1.32 -5.53 10.15
CA GLU A 190 2.27 -6.56 10.58
C GLU A 190 2.45 -7.68 9.54
N SER A 191 1.81 -7.56 8.37
CA SER A 191 1.86 -8.56 7.29
C SER A 191 1.35 -9.96 7.69
N VAL A 192 0.58 -10.06 8.76
CA VAL A 192 -0.11 -11.29 9.19
C VAL A 192 -1.15 -11.72 8.17
N ILE A 193 -1.86 -10.75 7.58
CA ILE A 193 -2.79 -10.95 6.47
C ILE A 193 -2.46 -10.01 5.31
N SER A 194 -2.83 -10.41 4.08
CA SER A 194 -2.76 -9.49 2.94
C SER A 194 -3.88 -8.45 3.00
N ALA A 195 -3.65 -7.26 2.46
CA ALA A 195 -4.67 -6.23 2.34
C ALA A 195 -5.91 -6.72 1.55
N THR A 196 -5.70 -7.51 0.50
CA THR A 196 -6.78 -8.13 -0.28
C THR A 196 -7.65 -9.03 0.59
N LEU A 197 -7.04 -9.90 1.40
CA LEU A 197 -7.79 -10.78 2.31
C LEU A 197 -8.59 -9.99 3.35
N ALA A 198 -8.01 -8.89 3.87
CA ALA A 198 -8.70 -7.99 4.78
C ALA A 198 -9.92 -7.35 4.11
N ILE A 199 -9.75 -6.75 2.93
CA ILE A 199 -10.83 -6.11 2.15
C ILE A 199 -11.94 -7.12 1.85
N ASP A 200 -11.60 -8.32 1.37
CA ASP A 200 -12.58 -9.37 1.09
C ASP A 200 -13.34 -9.80 2.36
N SER A 201 -12.64 -9.90 3.48
CA SER A 201 -13.24 -10.27 4.76
C SER A 201 -14.18 -9.17 5.27
N ILE A 202 -13.78 -7.90 5.16
CA ILE A 202 -14.63 -6.75 5.52
C ILE A 202 -15.88 -6.73 4.65
N LYS A 203 -15.73 -6.90 3.33
CA LYS A 203 -16.87 -6.92 2.39
C LYS A 203 -17.86 -8.06 2.69
N LYS A 204 -17.38 -9.22 3.16
CA LYS A 204 -18.22 -10.40 3.42
C LYS A 204 -18.83 -10.41 4.81
N HIS A 205 -18.12 -9.93 5.81
CA HIS A 205 -18.47 -10.12 7.22
C HIS A 205 -18.75 -8.80 7.96
N GLY A 206 -18.52 -7.63 7.32
CA GLY A 206 -18.73 -6.32 7.93
C GLY A 206 -17.95 -6.20 9.24
N ASP A 207 -18.64 -5.78 10.30
CA ASP A 207 -18.05 -5.58 11.63
C ASP A 207 -17.47 -6.86 12.25
N LYS A 208 -17.96 -8.04 11.83
CA LYS A 208 -17.45 -9.35 12.29
C LYS A 208 -16.17 -9.81 11.61
N ALA A 209 -15.66 -9.04 10.64
CA ALA A 209 -14.44 -9.40 9.91
C ALA A 209 -13.24 -9.60 10.85
N GLY A 210 -13.13 -8.79 11.90
CA GLY A 210 -12.09 -8.89 12.92
C GLY A 210 -12.10 -10.24 13.62
N ASP A 211 -13.26 -10.67 14.09
CA ASP A 211 -13.43 -11.94 14.81
C ASP A 211 -13.10 -13.14 13.92
N VAL A 212 -13.57 -13.10 12.66
CA VAL A 212 -13.31 -14.16 11.68
C VAL A 212 -11.81 -14.28 11.38
N LEU A 213 -11.12 -13.16 11.22
CA LEU A 213 -9.68 -13.14 10.94
C LEU A 213 -8.85 -13.56 12.16
N LEU A 214 -9.25 -13.14 13.37
CA LEU A 214 -8.62 -13.57 14.62
C LEU A 214 -8.77 -15.09 14.83
N ALA A 215 -9.97 -15.64 14.63
CA ALA A 215 -10.20 -17.07 14.68
C ALA A 215 -9.35 -17.84 13.66
N ALA A 216 -9.21 -17.29 12.43
CA ALA A 216 -8.36 -17.87 11.41
C ALA A 216 -6.87 -17.80 11.78
N MET A 217 -6.43 -16.76 12.50
CA MET A 217 -5.06 -16.60 12.98
C MET A 217 -4.71 -17.68 14.02
N VAL A 218 -5.60 -17.93 14.98
CA VAL A 218 -5.43 -19.00 15.97
C VAL A 218 -5.29 -20.37 15.29
N LYS A 219 -6.07 -20.61 14.23
CA LYS A 219 -6.03 -21.89 13.49
C LYS A 219 -4.77 -22.04 12.61
N SER A 220 -4.19 -20.93 12.14
CA SER A 220 -3.07 -20.99 11.19
C SER A 220 -1.80 -21.56 11.80
N GLY A 221 -1.56 -21.34 13.09
CA GLY A 221 -0.35 -21.78 13.80
C GLY A 221 0.99 -21.23 13.27
N THR A 222 0.97 -20.52 12.14
CA THR A 222 2.17 -20.07 11.40
C THR A 222 2.40 -18.56 11.43
N GLY A 223 1.62 -17.82 12.21
CA GLY A 223 1.68 -16.35 12.28
C GLY A 223 1.18 -15.64 11.00
N ARG A 224 0.91 -16.35 9.90
CA ARG A 224 0.37 -15.81 8.67
C ARG A 224 -0.95 -16.44 8.27
N VAL A 225 -1.98 -15.62 8.07
CA VAL A 225 -3.32 -16.06 7.67
C VAL A 225 -3.52 -15.90 6.17
N THR A 226 -4.05 -16.94 5.55
CA THR A 226 -4.44 -16.95 4.14
C THR A 226 -5.91 -17.32 3.99
N ALA A 227 -6.49 -17.17 2.82
CA ALA A 227 -7.87 -17.54 2.53
C ALA A 227 -8.19 -19.02 2.89
N LYS A 228 -7.17 -19.90 2.93
CA LYS A 228 -7.33 -21.31 3.28
C LYS A 228 -7.72 -21.54 4.76
N HIS A 229 -7.39 -20.60 5.63
CA HIS A 229 -7.68 -20.66 7.06
C HIS A 229 -9.08 -20.13 7.42
N LEU A 230 -9.78 -19.55 6.43
CA LEU A 230 -11.14 -19.04 6.64
C LEU A 230 -12.19 -20.18 6.64
N PRO A 231 -13.28 -20.03 7.42
CA PRO A 231 -14.32 -21.06 7.53
C PRO A 231 -14.91 -21.50 6.18
N GLN A 232 -15.04 -20.57 5.23
CA GLN A 232 -15.56 -20.89 3.90
C GLN A 232 -14.64 -21.79 3.07
N ALA A 233 -13.33 -21.74 3.28
CA ALA A 233 -12.41 -22.63 2.59
C ALA A 233 -12.53 -24.07 3.10
N GLU A 234 -12.72 -24.25 4.40
CA GLU A 234 -12.99 -25.57 5.00
C GLU A 234 -14.31 -26.14 4.46
N PHE A 235 -15.37 -25.34 4.46
CA PHE A 235 -16.65 -25.75 3.90
C PHE A 235 -16.56 -26.15 2.42
N LYS A 236 -15.88 -25.34 1.58
CA LYS A 236 -15.63 -25.69 0.18
C LYS A 236 -14.82 -26.98 0.04
N LYS A 237 -13.84 -27.22 0.91
CA LYS A 237 -13.04 -28.45 0.92
C LYS A 237 -13.89 -29.67 1.25
N VAL A 238 -14.79 -29.53 2.22
CA VAL A 238 -15.75 -30.61 2.58
C VAL A 238 -16.71 -30.86 1.43
N LEU A 239 -17.31 -29.81 0.85
CA LEU A 239 -18.19 -29.94 -0.30
C LEU A 239 -17.52 -30.62 -1.49
N ARG A 240 -16.28 -30.25 -1.81
CA ARG A 240 -15.52 -30.91 -2.91
C ARG A 240 -15.29 -32.40 -2.63
N LYS A 241 -15.01 -32.78 -1.38
CA LYS A 241 -14.84 -34.20 -1.02
C LYS A 241 -16.14 -34.98 -1.08
N GLN A 242 -17.27 -34.31 -0.81
CA GLN A 242 -18.61 -34.92 -0.79
C GLN A 242 -19.36 -34.76 -2.12
N ALA A 243 -18.79 -34.04 -3.10
CA ALA A 243 -19.48 -33.77 -4.36
C ALA A 243 -19.87 -35.06 -5.10
N GLU A 244 -18.93 -36.02 -5.24
CA GLU A 244 -19.18 -37.28 -5.91
C GLU A 244 -20.18 -38.16 -5.12
N PRO A 245 -20.02 -38.41 -3.80
CA PRO A 245 -21.03 -39.08 -3.01
C PRO A 245 -22.41 -38.42 -3.05
N MET A 246 -22.46 -37.08 -3.02
CA MET A 246 -23.72 -36.32 -3.14
C MET A 246 -24.37 -36.51 -4.52
N HIS A 247 -23.59 -36.45 -5.59
CA HIS A 247 -24.08 -36.69 -6.94
C HIS A 247 -24.66 -38.09 -7.09
N GLN A 248 -23.95 -39.12 -6.61
CA GLN A 248 -24.43 -40.51 -6.61
C GLN A 248 -25.72 -40.67 -5.81
N MET A 249 -25.80 -40.11 -4.60
CA MET A 249 -26.98 -40.12 -3.76
C MET A 249 -28.18 -39.45 -4.44
N LEU A 250 -28.00 -38.30 -5.05
CA LEU A 250 -29.05 -37.57 -5.78
C LEU A 250 -29.53 -38.37 -7.01
N THR A 251 -28.61 -39.01 -7.72
CA THR A 251 -28.96 -39.89 -8.87
C THR A 251 -29.79 -41.07 -8.39
N THR A 252 -29.37 -41.76 -7.33
CA THR A 252 -30.12 -42.89 -6.72
C THR A 252 -31.50 -42.46 -6.25
N LEU A 253 -31.65 -41.24 -5.69
CA LEU A 253 -32.93 -40.70 -5.29
C LEU A 253 -33.90 -40.50 -6.46
N MET A 254 -33.41 -40.20 -7.67
CA MET A 254 -34.25 -40.07 -8.87
C MET A 254 -34.79 -41.45 -9.34
N ASP A 255 -34.07 -42.53 -9.05
CA ASP A 255 -34.45 -43.88 -9.37
C ASP A 255 -35.37 -44.51 -8.31
N ASP A 256 -35.55 -43.85 -7.15
CA ASP A 256 -36.42 -44.30 -6.08
C ASP A 256 -37.91 -44.22 -6.45
N PRO A 257 -38.72 -45.25 -6.18
CA PRO A 257 -40.15 -45.21 -6.45
C PRO A 257 -40.89 -44.01 -5.80
N GLY A 258 -40.39 -43.51 -4.66
CA GLY A 258 -40.94 -42.34 -3.96
C GLY A 258 -40.66 -41.02 -4.66
N TYR A 259 -39.72 -40.96 -5.63
CA TYR A 259 -39.43 -39.73 -6.35
C TYR A 259 -40.65 -39.16 -7.09
N LYS A 260 -41.50 -40.04 -7.63
CA LYS A 260 -42.74 -39.64 -8.35
C LYS A 260 -43.79 -39.02 -7.42
N GLN A 261 -43.66 -39.19 -6.12
CA GLN A 261 -44.55 -38.61 -5.09
C GLN A 261 -44.10 -37.21 -4.64
N LEU A 262 -42.89 -36.77 -5.03
CA LEU A 262 -42.41 -35.44 -4.75
C LEU A 262 -43.14 -34.38 -5.59
N SER A 263 -43.28 -33.17 -5.04
CA SER A 263 -43.86 -32.07 -5.81
C SER A 263 -43.08 -31.80 -7.09
N THR A 264 -43.76 -31.44 -8.16
CA THR A 264 -43.16 -31.08 -9.47
C THR A 264 -42.08 -30.00 -9.35
N LYS A 265 -42.23 -29.07 -8.42
CA LYS A 265 -41.26 -28.03 -8.11
C LYS A 265 -39.97 -28.61 -7.56
N PHE A 266 -40.07 -29.63 -6.69
CA PHE A 266 -38.91 -30.26 -6.07
C PHE A 266 -38.19 -31.18 -7.06
N GLN A 267 -38.95 -31.93 -7.88
CA GLN A 267 -38.39 -32.75 -8.97
C GLN A 267 -37.57 -31.91 -9.94
N LYS A 268 -38.12 -30.75 -10.38
CA LYS A 268 -37.41 -29.82 -11.26
C LYS A 268 -36.13 -29.27 -10.62
N ALA A 269 -36.19 -28.84 -9.36
CA ALA A 269 -35.02 -28.34 -8.65
C ALA A 269 -33.90 -29.38 -8.50
N LEU A 270 -34.24 -30.66 -8.33
CA LEU A 270 -33.26 -31.79 -8.30
C LEU A 270 -32.60 -31.99 -9.65
N VAL A 271 -33.37 -31.97 -10.74
CA VAL A 271 -32.83 -32.09 -12.11
C VAL A 271 -31.89 -30.93 -12.42
N ASP A 272 -32.33 -29.68 -12.16
CA ASP A 272 -31.51 -28.47 -12.38
C ASP A 272 -30.19 -28.51 -11.57
N LEU A 273 -30.24 -29.04 -10.33
CA LEU A 273 -29.06 -29.21 -9.48
C LEU A 273 -28.09 -30.22 -10.08
N LEU A 274 -28.56 -31.40 -10.48
CA LEU A 274 -27.74 -32.45 -11.10
C LEU A 274 -27.10 -31.99 -12.43
N GLU A 275 -27.85 -31.24 -13.23
CA GLU A 275 -27.30 -30.66 -14.46
C GLU A 275 -26.21 -29.62 -14.18
N SER A 276 -26.37 -28.83 -13.11
CA SER A 276 -25.36 -27.85 -12.68
C SER A 276 -24.09 -28.49 -12.16
N MET A 277 -24.16 -29.71 -11.60
CA MET A 277 -23.00 -30.46 -11.10
C MET A 277 -22.21 -31.16 -12.22
N LYS A 278 -22.74 -31.28 -13.44
CA LYS A 278 -22.04 -31.87 -14.60
C LYS A 278 -21.17 -30.85 -15.36
N LYS A 279 -21.31 -29.55 -15.08
CA LYS A 279 -20.50 -28.46 -15.64
C LYS A 279 -19.34 -28.12 -14.68
#